data_25062c80ca08d2b7e639fb06c02676d7
#
_entry.id   25062c80ca08d2b7e639fb06c02676d7
#
_cell.length_a   1.000
_cell.length_b   1.000
_cell.length_c   1.000
_cell.angle_alpha   90.00
_cell.angle_beta   90.00
_cell.angle_gamma   90.00
#
_symmetry.space_group_name_H-M   'P 1'
#
loop_
_entity.id
_entity.type
_entity.pdbx_description
1 polymer ?
#
loop_
_entity_poly.entity_id
_entity_poly.type
_entity_poly.pdbx_seq_one_letter_code
_entity_poly.pdbx_strand_id
1 'polypeptide(L)'
;QTQAAKLEQVIFAGFTHDPAEKLGRGLLRMVGAAFEGAGGLPLEFVFYSDSGSTAIEAALKMAIGAFAHKGEKRTKILALDGGYHGDTFGAMAAGGRSVFNAAYEPYLFEVEHLPFPEAGQEKKTLAALRTFLQRHGSQTAAFVFEPLVQGASGMRFYSPDLLRHMAGL
;
A
#
# COMPACT_ATOMS: atom_id res chain seq x y z
N GLN A 1 -13.52 -9.01 -27.48
CA GLN A 1 -13.75 -8.38 -28.81
C GLN A 1 -14.96 -7.44 -28.79
N THR A 2 -16.12 -7.84 -28.25
CA THR A 2 -17.35 -7.02 -28.26
C THR A 2 -17.20 -5.66 -27.56
N GLN A 3 -16.48 -5.60 -26.44
CA GLN A 3 -16.25 -4.35 -25.70
C GLN A 3 -15.29 -3.43 -26.48
N ALA A 4 -14.21 -3.97 -27.04
CA ALA A 4 -13.26 -3.21 -27.84
C ALA A 4 -13.92 -2.59 -29.09
N ALA A 5 -14.91 -3.28 -29.68
CA ALA A 5 -15.69 -2.75 -30.80
C ALA A 5 -16.61 -1.56 -30.42
N LYS A 6 -16.98 -1.45 -29.14
CA LYS A 6 -17.81 -0.34 -28.63
C LYS A 6 -16.96 0.82 -28.11
N LEU A 7 -15.98 0.50 -27.28
CA LEU A 7 -15.08 1.45 -26.66
C LEU A 7 -13.84 0.71 -26.19
N GLU A 8 -12.70 1.00 -26.77
CA GLU A 8 -11.43 0.40 -26.41
C GLU A 8 -10.86 1.05 -25.15
N GLN A 9 -10.83 2.37 -25.11
CA GLN A 9 -10.28 3.15 -24.02
C GLN A 9 -10.99 4.49 -23.87
N VAL A 10 -11.12 4.98 -22.64
CA VAL A 10 -11.51 6.35 -22.33
C VAL A 10 -10.80 6.83 -21.07
N ILE A 11 -10.40 8.09 -21.06
CA ILE A 11 -9.85 8.74 -19.88
C ILE A 11 -10.94 8.94 -18.82
N PHE A 12 -10.63 8.64 -17.54
CA PHE A 12 -11.57 8.83 -16.43
C PHE A 12 -11.65 10.28 -15.91
N ALA A 13 -11.18 11.26 -16.67
CA ALA A 13 -11.31 12.68 -16.37
C ALA A 13 -12.69 13.21 -16.81
N GLY A 14 -13.71 12.91 -16.03
CA GLY A 14 -15.11 13.29 -16.32
C GLY A 14 -15.88 12.29 -17.18
N PHE A 15 -15.28 11.17 -17.55
CA PHE A 15 -15.90 10.10 -18.30
C PHE A 15 -15.86 8.78 -17.55
N THR A 16 -16.79 7.88 -17.87
CA THR A 16 -16.81 6.50 -17.36
C THR A 16 -17.40 5.56 -18.43
N HIS A 17 -17.40 4.27 -18.13
CA HIS A 17 -18.03 3.26 -18.98
C HIS A 17 -18.54 2.07 -18.14
N ASP A 18 -19.54 1.36 -18.66
CA ASP A 18 -20.21 0.27 -17.97
C ASP A 18 -19.29 -0.79 -17.34
N PRO A 19 -18.24 -1.30 -18.03
CA PRO A 19 -17.31 -2.26 -17.42
C PRO A 19 -16.60 -1.73 -16.19
N ALA A 20 -16.12 -0.50 -16.19
CA ALA A 20 -15.46 0.11 -15.03
C ALA A 20 -16.43 0.25 -13.84
N GLU A 21 -17.64 0.74 -14.09
CA GLU A 21 -18.65 0.88 -13.05
C GLU A 21 -19.08 -0.47 -12.46
N LYS A 22 -19.28 -1.49 -13.30
CA LYS A 22 -19.61 -2.85 -12.84
C LYS A 22 -18.51 -3.44 -11.98
N LEU A 23 -17.24 -3.27 -12.41
CA LEU A 23 -16.08 -3.72 -11.65
C LEU A 23 -15.99 -2.98 -10.32
N GLY A 24 -16.08 -1.65 -10.33
CA GLY A 24 -16.05 -0.83 -9.12
C GLY A 24 -17.11 -1.24 -8.10
N ARG A 25 -18.37 -1.35 -8.54
CA ARG A 25 -19.45 -1.84 -7.68
C ARG A 25 -19.22 -3.28 -7.15
N GLY A 26 -18.61 -4.15 -7.97
CA GLY A 26 -18.24 -5.50 -7.57
C GLY A 26 -17.16 -5.51 -6.48
N LEU A 27 -16.10 -4.73 -6.66
CA LEU A 27 -15.01 -4.59 -5.70
C LEU A 27 -15.50 -3.99 -4.37
N LEU A 28 -16.27 -2.90 -4.41
CA LEU A 28 -16.82 -2.27 -3.22
C LEU A 28 -17.69 -3.22 -2.40
N ARG A 29 -18.54 -4.02 -3.05
CA ARG A 29 -19.34 -5.04 -2.34
C ARG A 29 -18.49 -6.12 -1.69
N MET A 30 -17.49 -6.61 -2.41
CA MET A 30 -16.67 -7.74 -1.96
C MET A 30 -15.69 -7.33 -0.85
N VAL A 31 -15.00 -6.22 -1.04
CA VAL A 31 -14.00 -5.72 -0.08
C VAL A 31 -14.66 -4.92 1.04
N GLY A 32 -15.68 -4.12 0.71
CA GLY A 32 -16.40 -3.28 1.66
C GLY A 32 -17.03 -4.11 2.78
N ALA A 33 -17.75 -5.19 2.44
CA ALA A 33 -18.35 -6.07 3.44
C ALA A 33 -17.32 -6.70 4.39
N ALA A 34 -16.15 -7.11 3.87
CA ALA A 34 -15.07 -7.64 4.69
C ALA A 34 -14.46 -6.57 5.60
N PHE A 35 -14.32 -5.34 5.10
CA PHE A 35 -13.73 -4.21 5.82
C PHE A 35 -14.64 -3.71 6.93
N GLU A 36 -15.93 -3.56 6.66
CA GLU A 36 -16.95 -3.22 7.66
C GLU A 36 -17.09 -4.31 8.74
N GLY A 37 -17.07 -5.58 8.33
CA GLY A 37 -17.09 -6.72 9.26
C GLY A 37 -15.86 -6.76 10.20
N ALA A 38 -14.75 -6.10 9.81
CA ALA A 38 -13.57 -5.91 10.66
C ALA A 38 -13.59 -4.59 11.45
N GLY A 39 -14.69 -3.84 11.43
CA GLY A 39 -14.81 -2.54 12.11
C GLY A 39 -14.21 -1.35 11.36
N GLY A 40 -13.91 -1.52 10.08
CA GLY A 40 -13.44 -0.43 9.22
C GLY A 40 -14.57 0.50 8.77
N LEU A 41 -14.20 1.69 8.31
CA LEU A 41 -15.17 2.61 7.69
C LEU A 41 -15.60 2.09 6.31
N PRO A 42 -16.84 2.41 5.85
CA PRO A 42 -17.30 2.03 4.52
C PRO A 42 -16.33 2.49 3.43
N LEU A 43 -16.05 1.60 2.48
CA LEU A 43 -15.33 1.94 1.26
C LEU A 43 -16.32 2.40 0.20
N GLU A 44 -16.19 3.62 -0.29
CA GLU A 44 -17.16 4.24 -1.20
C GLU A 44 -16.62 4.44 -2.61
N PHE A 45 -15.29 4.44 -2.79
CA PHE A 45 -14.65 4.76 -4.06
C PHE A 45 -13.63 3.71 -4.48
N VAL A 46 -13.49 3.54 -5.79
CA VAL A 46 -12.41 2.75 -6.40
C VAL A 46 -11.61 3.70 -7.30
N PHE A 47 -10.31 3.74 -7.09
CA PHE A 47 -9.37 4.42 -7.95
C PHE A 47 -8.71 3.42 -8.89
N TYR A 48 -8.84 3.65 -10.20
CA TYR A 48 -8.21 2.82 -11.22
C TYR A 48 -6.84 3.36 -11.60
N SER A 49 -5.92 2.47 -11.86
CA SER A 49 -4.55 2.76 -12.23
C SER A 49 -4.06 1.73 -13.24
N ASP A 50 -3.06 2.08 -14.05
CA ASP A 50 -2.61 1.25 -15.17
C ASP A 50 -1.79 0.03 -14.74
N SER A 51 -1.27 0.03 -13.51
CA SER A 51 -0.44 -1.06 -12.96
C SER A 51 -0.46 -1.06 -11.44
N GLY A 52 0.07 -2.15 -10.83
CA GLY A 52 0.31 -2.20 -9.39
C GLY A 52 1.26 -1.09 -8.91
N SER A 53 2.32 -0.81 -9.67
CA SER A 53 3.27 0.26 -9.35
C SER A 53 2.59 1.63 -9.29
N THR A 54 1.78 1.97 -10.28
CA THR A 54 1.04 3.25 -10.31
C THR A 54 -0.07 3.30 -9.26
N ALA A 55 -0.65 2.16 -8.88
CA ALA A 55 -1.59 2.09 -7.77
C ALA A 55 -0.91 2.43 -6.42
N ILE A 56 0.30 1.92 -6.19
CA ILE A 56 1.10 2.26 -5.01
C ILE A 56 1.46 3.75 -5.01
N GLU A 57 1.89 4.31 -6.15
CA GLU A 57 2.16 5.76 -6.27
C GLU A 57 0.93 6.60 -5.89
N ALA A 58 -0.25 6.23 -6.41
CA ALA A 58 -1.49 6.90 -6.09
C ALA A 58 -1.84 6.77 -4.60
N ALA A 59 -1.71 5.58 -4.01
CA ALA A 59 -1.99 5.33 -2.60
C ALA A 59 -1.08 6.14 -1.67
N LEU A 60 0.23 6.22 -1.97
CA LEU A 60 1.18 7.05 -1.21
C LEU A 60 0.82 8.53 -1.27
N LYS A 61 0.48 9.03 -2.47
CA LYS A 61 0.03 10.43 -2.66
C LYS A 61 -1.27 10.69 -1.92
N MET A 62 -2.23 9.77 -1.95
CA MET A 62 -3.51 9.89 -1.23
C MET A 62 -3.27 9.95 0.29
N ALA A 63 -2.42 9.07 0.83
CA ALA A 63 -2.10 9.06 2.26
C ALA A 63 -1.49 10.39 2.72
N ILE A 64 -0.47 10.88 2.01
CA ILE A 64 0.18 12.16 2.32
C ILE A 64 -0.82 13.33 2.15
N GLY A 65 -1.57 13.34 1.04
CA GLY A 65 -2.55 14.37 0.71
C GLY A 65 -3.69 14.46 1.72
N ALA A 66 -4.18 13.32 2.21
CA ALA A 66 -5.25 13.29 3.21
C ALA A 66 -4.86 14.01 4.52
N PHE A 67 -3.63 13.85 4.96
CA PHE A 67 -3.12 14.59 6.13
C PHE A 67 -2.84 16.06 5.81
N ALA A 68 -2.27 16.34 4.65
CA ALA A 68 -2.03 17.73 4.23
C ALA A 68 -3.32 18.56 4.15
N HIS A 69 -4.43 17.98 3.67
CA HIS A 69 -5.75 18.63 3.66
C HIS A 69 -6.32 18.91 5.06
N LYS A 70 -5.87 18.16 6.06
CA LYS A 70 -6.20 18.41 7.48
C LYS A 70 -5.27 19.42 8.15
N GLY A 71 -4.31 19.99 7.41
CA GLY A 71 -3.27 20.86 7.96
C GLY A 71 -2.17 20.10 8.72
N GLU A 72 -2.13 18.76 8.63
CA GLU A 72 -1.13 17.93 9.28
C GLU A 72 0.03 17.62 8.32
N LYS A 73 1.25 17.95 8.73
CA LYS A 73 2.44 17.63 7.94
C LYS A 73 2.94 16.23 8.30
N ARG A 74 2.46 15.20 7.62
CA ARG A 74 2.93 13.83 7.75
C ARG A 74 3.64 13.41 6.47
N THR A 75 4.94 13.18 6.55
CA THR A 75 5.79 12.90 5.38
C THR A 75 6.55 11.58 5.50
N LYS A 76 6.53 10.94 6.68
CA LYS A 76 7.22 9.68 6.88
C LYS A 76 6.37 8.51 6.39
N ILE A 77 7.04 7.59 5.71
CA ILE A 77 6.47 6.34 5.21
C ILE A 77 7.25 5.20 5.85
N LEU A 78 6.52 4.17 6.32
CA LEU A 78 7.08 2.91 6.75
C LEU A 78 6.84 1.83 5.71
N ALA A 79 7.74 0.86 5.65
CA ALA A 79 7.54 -0.38 4.91
C ALA A 79 8.13 -1.57 5.70
N LEU A 80 7.80 -2.80 5.31
CA LEU A 80 8.51 -3.99 5.77
C LEU A 80 9.71 -4.23 4.85
N ASP A 81 10.86 -4.55 5.44
CA ASP A 81 12.06 -4.90 4.70
C ASP A 81 11.83 -6.11 3.79
N GLY A 82 12.39 -6.05 2.59
CA GLY A 82 12.21 -7.07 1.56
C GLY A 82 10.87 -7.01 0.82
N GLY A 83 9.99 -6.04 1.09
CA GLY A 83 8.74 -5.86 0.34
C GLY A 83 8.98 -5.51 -1.12
N TYR A 84 8.07 -5.94 -2.02
CA TYR A 84 8.04 -5.51 -3.41
C TYR A 84 6.71 -4.82 -3.72
N HIS A 85 6.77 -3.60 -4.19
CA HIS A 85 5.59 -2.76 -4.42
C HIS A 85 5.51 -2.23 -5.86
N GLY A 86 6.49 -2.53 -6.70
CA GLY A 86 6.59 -2.12 -8.10
C GLY A 86 7.90 -1.40 -8.43
N ASP A 87 8.04 -0.99 -9.69
CA ASP A 87 9.29 -0.47 -10.26
C ASP A 87 9.23 1.01 -10.63
N THR A 88 8.18 1.74 -10.25
CA THR A 88 8.20 3.21 -10.25
C THR A 88 9.00 3.73 -9.05
N PHE A 89 9.51 4.95 -9.10
CA PHE A 89 10.40 5.48 -8.05
C PHE A 89 9.79 5.44 -6.64
N GLY A 90 8.52 5.79 -6.49
CA GLY A 90 7.85 5.72 -5.19
C GLY A 90 7.61 4.29 -4.72
N ALA A 91 7.19 3.40 -5.63
CA ALA A 91 7.01 1.99 -5.32
C ALA A 91 8.37 1.33 -4.97
N MET A 92 9.45 1.64 -5.71
CA MET A 92 10.81 1.19 -5.37
C MET A 92 11.30 1.77 -4.04
N ALA A 93 10.96 3.03 -3.73
CA ALA A 93 11.34 3.64 -2.46
C ALA A 93 10.72 2.90 -1.28
N ALA A 94 9.44 2.48 -1.38
CA ALA A 94 8.76 1.68 -0.38
C ALA A 94 9.21 0.21 -0.38
N GLY A 95 9.75 -0.29 -1.49
CA GLY A 95 10.25 -1.67 -1.62
C GLY A 95 11.58 -1.90 -0.91
N GLY A 96 11.92 -3.18 -0.75
CA GLY A 96 13.22 -3.59 -0.21
C GLY A 96 14.38 -3.22 -1.13
N ARG A 97 15.52 -2.92 -0.56
CA ARG A 97 16.75 -2.64 -1.33
C ARG A 97 17.36 -3.94 -1.83
N SER A 98 17.76 -3.96 -3.10
CA SER A 98 18.28 -5.15 -3.76
C SER A 98 19.20 -4.76 -4.92
N VAL A 99 19.84 -5.75 -5.53
CA VAL A 99 20.67 -5.55 -6.73
C VAL A 99 19.86 -4.97 -7.91
N PHE A 100 18.55 -5.20 -7.94
CA PHE A 100 17.69 -4.71 -9.03
C PHE A 100 17.40 -3.21 -8.97
N ASN A 101 17.49 -2.62 -7.79
CA ASN A 101 17.21 -1.19 -7.61
C ASN A 101 18.42 -0.36 -7.14
N ALA A 102 19.59 -1.00 -7.02
CA ALA A 102 20.80 -0.34 -6.53
C ALA A 102 21.22 0.88 -7.37
N ALA A 103 21.06 0.82 -8.70
CA ALA A 103 21.39 1.94 -9.60
C ALA A 103 20.50 3.17 -9.39
N TYR A 104 19.30 2.98 -8.84
CA TYR A 104 18.29 4.02 -8.63
C TYR A 104 18.26 4.54 -7.20
N GLU A 105 19.00 3.93 -6.27
CA GLU A 105 19.01 4.28 -4.85
C GLU A 105 19.23 5.77 -4.58
N PRO A 106 20.11 6.51 -5.29
CA PRO A 106 20.29 7.93 -5.08
C PRO A 106 19.08 8.81 -5.40
N TYR A 107 18.10 8.27 -6.11
CA TYR A 107 16.88 8.96 -6.55
C TYR A 107 15.64 8.57 -5.75
N LEU A 108 15.76 7.59 -4.84
CA LEU A 108 14.66 7.14 -4.01
C LEU A 108 14.52 8.03 -2.77
N PHE A 109 13.29 8.42 -2.45
CA PHE A 109 13.07 9.14 -1.21
C PHE A 109 13.19 8.21 0.01
N GLU A 110 13.37 8.82 1.17
CA GLU A 110 13.54 8.10 2.44
C GLU A 110 12.25 7.37 2.85
N VAL A 111 12.37 6.08 3.12
CA VAL A 111 11.33 5.23 3.72
C VAL A 111 11.97 4.45 4.86
N GLU A 112 11.32 4.41 6.01
CA GLU A 112 11.77 3.59 7.14
C GLU A 112 11.39 2.14 6.88
N HIS A 113 12.38 1.24 6.88
CA HIS A 113 12.15 -0.18 6.69
C HIS A 113 12.24 -0.92 8.03
N LEU A 114 11.12 -1.49 8.45
CA LEU A 114 11.05 -2.34 9.63
C LEU A 114 11.48 -3.77 9.27
N PRO A 115 12.12 -4.49 10.18
CA PRO A 115 12.52 -5.88 9.92
C PRO A 115 11.29 -6.73 9.57
N PHE A 116 11.43 -7.60 8.57
CA PHE A 116 10.40 -8.58 8.26
C PHE A 116 10.17 -9.49 9.47
N PRO A 117 8.91 -9.84 9.79
CA PRO A 117 8.58 -10.66 10.93
C PRO A 117 8.86 -12.15 10.69
N GLU A 118 10.14 -12.52 10.69
CA GLU A 118 10.56 -13.92 10.61
C GLU A 118 9.92 -14.78 11.71
N ALA A 119 9.68 -16.04 11.40
CA ALA A 119 9.14 -16.98 12.37
C ALA A 119 10.01 -17.04 13.63
N GLY A 120 9.39 -16.79 14.77
CA GLY A 120 10.07 -16.69 16.09
C GLY A 120 10.73 -15.34 16.37
N GLN A 121 10.71 -14.38 15.42
CA GLN A 121 11.22 -13.02 15.61
C GLN A 121 10.15 -11.93 15.48
N GLU A 122 8.87 -12.30 15.48
CA GLU A 122 7.73 -11.40 15.31
C GLU A 122 7.73 -10.26 16.36
N LYS A 123 8.18 -10.56 17.57
CA LYS A 123 8.32 -9.57 18.64
C LYS A 123 9.29 -8.44 18.29
N LYS A 124 10.33 -8.73 17.48
CA LYS A 124 11.31 -7.73 17.04
C LYS A 124 10.65 -6.71 16.11
N THR A 125 9.86 -7.17 15.15
CA THR A 125 9.11 -6.29 14.23
C THR A 125 8.11 -5.43 14.99
N LEU A 126 7.33 -6.03 15.90
CA LEU A 126 6.36 -5.28 16.72
C LEU A 126 7.05 -4.25 17.63
N ALA A 127 8.20 -4.58 18.22
CA ALA A 127 8.95 -3.65 19.04
C ALA A 127 9.51 -2.49 18.22
N ALA A 128 10.05 -2.77 17.02
CA ALA A 128 10.53 -1.75 16.09
C ALA A 128 9.38 -0.81 15.67
N LEU A 129 8.22 -1.37 15.29
CA LEU A 129 7.04 -0.60 14.92
C LEU A 129 6.57 0.30 16.06
N ARG A 130 6.43 -0.23 17.28
CA ARG A 130 6.06 0.57 18.45
C ARG A 130 7.06 1.70 18.73
N THR A 131 8.34 1.40 18.71
CA THR A 131 9.40 2.40 18.93
C THR A 131 9.34 3.50 17.88
N PHE A 132 9.15 3.13 16.62
CA PHE A 132 9.02 4.11 15.55
C PHE A 132 7.78 4.98 15.73
N LEU A 133 6.61 4.39 15.97
CA LEU A 133 5.36 5.13 16.15
C LEU A 133 5.38 6.04 17.40
N GLN A 134 6.02 5.62 18.48
CA GLN A 134 6.21 6.48 19.66
C GLN A 134 7.00 7.74 19.34
N ARG A 135 8.00 7.65 18.46
CA ARG A 135 8.87 8.78 18.09
C ARG A 135 8.33 9.60 16.93
N HIS A 136 7.67 8.98 15.98
CA HIS A 136 7.35 9.55 14.68
C HIS A 136 5.90 9.36 14.23
N GLY A 137 5.02 8.81 15.07
CA GLY A 137 3.64 8.52 14.70
C GLY A 137 2.87 9.75 14.19
N SER A 138 3.07 10.92 14.82
CA SER A 138 2.47 12.17 14.37
C SER A 138 3.02 12.71 13.03
N GLN A 139 4.12 12.15 12.54
CA GLN A 139 4.75 12.50 11.26
C GLN A 139 4.53 11.41 10.21
N THR A 140 3.96 10.26 10.57
CA THR A 140 3.79 9.10 9.71
C THR A 140 2.51 9.23 8.89
N ALA A 141 2.64 9.14 7.57
CA ALA A 141 1.53 9.19 6.62
C ALA A 141 1.02 7.80 6.25
N ALA A 142 1.91 6.81 6.13
CA ALA A 142 1.55 5.48 5.66
C ALA A 142 2.49 4.41 6.21
N PHE A 143 1.95 3.19 6.32
CA PHE A 143 2.71 1.96 6.46
C PHE A 143 2.34 1.02 5.31
N VAL A 144 3.32 0.68 4.46
CA VAL A 144 3.15 -0.11 3.24
C VAL A 144 3.75 -1.49 3.44
N PHE A 145 2.98 -2.52 3.15
CA PHE A 145 3.45 -3.90 3.26
C PHE A 145 2.59 -4.88 2.46
N GLU A 146 3.16 -6.01 2.09
CA GLU A 146 2.42 -7.13 1.51
C GLU A 146 1.73 -7.90 2.65
N PRO A 147 0.39 -8.04 2.64
CA PRO A 147 -0.32 -8.74 3.72
C PRO A 147 -0.09 -10.24 3.66
N LEU A 148 0.35 -10.83 4.76
CA LEU A 148 0.57 -12.26 5.01
C LEU A 148 1.73 -12.90 4.26
N VAL A 149 2.05 -12.45 3.05
CA VAL A 149 3.07 -13.07 2.19
C VAL A 149 3.85 -12.00 1.45
N GLN A 150 5.17 -11.97 1.62
CA GLN A 150 6.07 -11.26 0.70
C GLN A 150 6.44 -12.19 -0.45
N GLY A 151 5.87 -11.96 -1.64
CA GLY A 151 6.02 -12.84 -2.78
C GLY A 151 7.43 -12.80 -3.39
N ALA A 152 7.90 -11.62 -3.79
CA ALA A 152 9.15 -11.43 -4.50
C ALA A 152 10.40 -11.75 -3.65
N SER A 153 10.30 -11.68 -2.34
CA SER A 153 11.40 -12.00 -1.41
C SER A 153 11.46 -13.48 -1.01
N GLY A 154 11.02 -14.37 -1.87
CA GLY A 154 11.12 -15.81 -1.65
C GLY A 154 9.92 -16.42 -0.95
N MET A 155 8.73 -15.86 -1.15
CA MET A 155 7.47 -16.39 -0.57
C MET A 155 7.52 -16.47 0.95
N ARG A 156 7.88 -15.40 1.62
CA ARG A 156 8.01 -15.32 3.08
C ARG A 156 6.64 -15.07 3.70
N PHE A 157 6.28 -15.89 4.68
CA PHE A 157 4.96 -15.85 5.32
C PHE A 157 5.03 -15.32 6.75
N TYR A 158 3.96 -14.65 7.19
CA TYR A 158 3.73 -14.33 8.59
C TYR A 158 2.24 -14.50 8.95
N SER A 159 1.94 -14.58 10.25
CA SER A 159 0.61 -14.96 10.71
C SER A 159 -0.43 -13.84 10.59
N PRO A 160 -1.73 -14.19 10.42
CA PRO A 160 -2.82 -13.21 10.49
C PRO A 160 -2.90 -12.50 11.84
N ASP A 161 -2.49 -13.15 12.95
CA ASP A 161 -2.49 -12.53 14.26
C ASP A 161 -1.45 -11.41 14.34
N LEU A 162 -0.28 -11.62 13.76
CA LEU A 162 0.73 -10.56 13.67
C LEU A 162 0.23 -9.38 12.83
N LEU A 163 -0.43 -9.66 11.71
CA LEU A 163 -1.04 -8.61 10.88
C LEU A 163 -2.03 -7.77 11.69
N ARG A 164 -2.91 -8.41 12.47
CA ARG A 164 -3.84 -7.70 13.37
C ARG A 164 -3.12 -6.87 14.42
N HIS A 165 -2.04 -7.41 15.00
CA HIS A 165 -1.24 -6.66 15.98
C HIS A 165 -0.55 -5.43 15.36
N MET A 166 -0.02 -5.54 14.15
CA MET A 166 0.57 -4.40 13.45
C MET A 166 -0.48 -3.33 13.11
N ALA A 167 -1.66 -3.76 12.68
CA ALA A 167 -2.76 -2.85 12.34
C ALA A 167 -3.40 -2.17 13.55
N GLY A 168 -3.26 -2.74 14.75
CA GLY A 168 -3.80 -2.21 16.00
C GLY A 168 -2.86 -1.26 16.75
N LEU A 169 -1.66 -0.99 16.21
CA LEU A 169 -0.68 -0.07 16.79
C LEU A 169 -0.78 1.32 16.19
#